data_a7efae0023ffa1297eeab470bf09c590
#
_entry.id   a7efae0023ffa1297eeab470bf09c590
#
_cell.length_a   1.000
_cell.length_b   1.000
_cell.length_c   1.000
_cell.angle_alpha   90.00
_cell.angle_beta   90.00
_cell.angle_gamma   90.00
#
_symmetry.space_group_name_H-M   'P 1'
#
loop_
_entity.id
_entity.type
_entity.pdbx_description
1 polymer ?
#
loop_
_entity_poly.entity_id
_entity_poly.type
_entity_poly.pdbx_seq_one_letter_code
_entity_poly.pdbx_strand_id
1 'polypeptide(L)'
;MMKKDKKKVYLISNGDFRDSAGVVCWPKQEETLKAVQKALRKLDFDPQVIPSYDPKRKHGFLTKQYEGTQAFSKIDPTASVVVVLSCWAYSHHVSGPLQTHQGPILLLANFDGTWPGLVALLNHSATLDRLCVKHSRLWSETFGDDPDFMKRLETWCKTGEIKYDKCHLVSAEEMNLSSKAAQFGEKLAKKILHEKRIMGQLDPGCMGMLNAVINPAKLGAIGMPIELLNQSDLVAEMSLVDDYEAQSHLNWLIKKGAWFDWGTDQFEHLVHSQVIMQMKMYSAAVRIYQRYGLSAIGIPYQVGLVRSVPASDLVEGMLNNSERPEVIDPETKKVICKGKPIVHFNEGDIGSGVPQVLMRDIYEAKGMPPETTLHDVRWGREYEGKFIWVFEISGGAPPAHFGGWKNAKIYRQPKMYFPLGGGTCSGVSKPGVITWTRFYEQSGEIGMDCGTGEVLALPDAEVNDRLKKTTSEWPIANVHIPGYDRDQLMASHMSNHITIGYGNILEEFVATCLHLGIPTRVAGEH
;
A
#
# COMPACT_ATOMS: atom_id res chain seq x y z
N MET A 1 -32.41 28.44 32.22
CA MET A 1 -31.93 27.16 31.71
C MET A 1 -30.42 27.20 31.61
N MET A 2 -29.69 26.51 32.48
CA MET A 2 -28.24 26.35 32.33
C MET A 2 -27.98 25.63 31.01
N LYS A 3 -27.20 26.22 30.07
CA LYS A 3 -26.72 25.54 28.90
C LYS A 3 -25.91 24.31 29.38
N LYS A 4 -26.38 23.11 29.09
CA LYS A 4 -25.64 21.88 29.35
C LYS A 4 -24.32 22.01 28.57
N ASP A 5 -23.18 21.99 29.27
CA ASP A 5 -21.88 22.02 28.60
C ASP A 5 -21.81 20.87 27.62
N LYS A 6 -21.58 21.19 26.34
CA LYS A 6 -21.47 20.18 25.28
C LYS A 6 -20.20 19.36 25.49
N LYS A 7 -20.29 18.06 25.29
CA LYS A 7 -19.16 17.15 25.40
C LYS A 7 -18.13 17.47 24.29
N LYS A 8 -16.90 17.77 24.69
CA LYS A 8 -15.81 18.05 23.74
C LYS A 8 -15.39 16.77 23.00
N VAL A 9 -15.04 16.90 21.72
CA VAL A 9 -14.41 15.89 20.90
C VAL A 9 -13.28 16.53 20.11
N TYR A 10 -12.11 15.91 20.08
CA TYR A 10 -10.93 16.47 19.42
C TYR A 10 -10.77 15.85 18.03
N LEU A 11 -10.71 16.70 17.01
CA LEU A 11 -10.46 16.30 15.61
C LEU A 11 -8.98 16.48 15.32
N ILE A 12 -8.28 15.38 15.13
CA ILE A 12 -6.84 15.36 14.84
C ILE A 12 -6.64 15.34 13.33
N SER A 13 -6.00 16.39 12.83
CA SER A 13 -5.63 16.49 11.42
C SER A 13 -4.22 15.94 11.22
N ASN A 14 -4.10 14.66 10.86
CA ASN A 14 -2.82 14.01 10.55
C ASN A 14 -2.56 14.01 9.04
N GLY A 15 -1.30 14.14 8.61
CA GLY A 15 -0.93 14.26 7.20
C GLY A 15 0.43 13.67 6.85
N ASP A 16 0.88 14.03 5.67
CA ASP A 16 2.19 13.70 5.13
C ASP A 16 3.29 14.50 5.86
N PHE A 17 4.51 13.94 5.94
CA PHE A 17 5.66 14.66 6.51
C PHE A 17 6.17 15.79 5.61
N ARG A 18 5.79 15.81 4.32
CA ARG A 18 6.18 16.80 3.32
C ARG A 18 5.18 17.95 3.30
N ASP A 19 5.62 19.15 3.67
CA ASP A 19 4.77 20.34 3.63
C ASP A 19 4.24 20.65 2.22
N SER A 20 4.98 20.27 1.16
CA SER A 20 4.52 20.38 -0.23
C SER A 20 3.22 19.61 -0.49
N ALA A 21 3.15 18.37 0.01
CA ALA A 21 1.93 17.56 -0.08
C ALA A 21 0.83 18.16 0.82
N GLY A 22 1.18 18.60 2.03
CA GLY A 22 0.26 19.24 2.95
C GLY A 22 -0.45 20.45 2.33
N VAL A 23 0.28 21.33 1.66
CA VAL A 23 -0.30 22.52 0.99
C VAL A 23 -1.31 22.13 -0.09
N VAL A 24 -0.98 21.14 -0.93
CA VAL A 24 -1.84 20.72 -2.04
C VAL A 24 -3.09 19.99 -1.54
N CYS A 25 -2.95 19.17 -0.48
CA CYS A 25 -4.04 18.37 0.07
C CYS A 25 -4.96 19.14 1.05
N TRP A 26 -4.49 20.25 1.60
CA TRP A 26 -5.22 20.97 2.67
C TRP A 26 -6.65 21.35 2.31
N PRO A 27 -6.97 21.86 1.11
CA PRO A 27 -8.35 22.23 0.79
C PRO A 27 -9.34 21.08 1.00
N LYS A 28 -8.96 19.84 0.66
CA LYS A 28 -9.81 18.66 0.87
C LYS A 28 -9.91 18.28 2.35
N GLN A 29 -8.81 18.38 3.09
CA GLN A 29 -8.83 18.14 4.53
C GLN A 29 -9.72 19.15 5.26
N GLU A 30 -9.63 20.42 4.89
CA GLU A 30 -10.46 21.49 5.49
C GLU A 30 -11.96 21.27 5.20
N GLU A 31 -12.31 20.89 3.96
CA GLU A 31 -13.67 20.53 3.58
C GLU A 31 -14.19 19.38 4.45
N THR A 32 -13.42 18.31 4.58
CA THR A 32 -13.77 17.14 5.39
C THR A 32 -13.92 17.51 6.87
N LEU A 33 -12.99 18.29 7.41
CA LEU A 33 -13.08 18.78 8.80
C LEU A 33 -14.37 19.57 9.05
N LYS A 34 -14.75 20.47 8.12
CA LYS A 34 -15.98 21.24 8.21
C LYS A 34 -17.23 20.33 8.19
N ALA A 35 -17.23 19.32 7.31
CA ALA A 35 -18.32 18.35 7.21
C ALA A 35 -18.47 17.51 8.50
N VAL A 36 -17.36 17.01 9.04
CA VAL A 36 -17.32 16.22 10.29
C VAL A 36 -17.72 17.09 11.49
N GLN A 37 -17.25 18.34 11.58
CA GLN A 37 -17.66 19.27 12.62
C GLN A 37 -19.19 19.52 12.57
N LYS A 38 -19.76 19.70 11.37
CA LYS A 38 -21.21 19.89 11.18
C LYS A 38 -21.98 18.66 11.66
N ALA A 39 -21.52 17.45 11.30
CA ALA A 39 -22.13 16.20 11.73
C ALA A 39 -22.12 16.03 13.26
N LEU A 40 -20.98 16.27 13.92
CA LEU A 40 -20.85 16.16 15.36
C LEU A 40 -21.69 17.21 16.12
N ARG A 41 -21.79 18.43 15.58
CA ARG A 41 -22.66 19.47 16.18
C ARG A 41 -24.14 19.12 16.11
N LYS A 42 -24.60 18.37 15.07
CA LYS A 42 -25.95 17.81 15.01
C LYS A 42 -26.23 16.80 16.13
N LEU A 43 -25.17 16.18 16.68
CA LEU A 43 -25.23 15.21 17.78
C LEU A 43 -24.90 15.83 19.17
N ASP A 44 -24.96 17.17 19.29
CA ASP A 44 -24.70 17.94 20.52
C ASP A 44 -23.26 17.84 21.05
N PHE A 45 -22.26 17.58 20.20
CA PHE A 45 -20.85 17.67 20.55
C PHE A 45 -20.26 19.03 20.23
N ASP A 46 -19.13 19.35 20.89
CA ASP A 46 -18.28 20.53 20.63
C ASP A 46 -16.94 20.08 20.01
N PRO A 47 -16.85 20.01 18.67
CA PRO A 47 -15.63 19.55 17.98
C PRO A 47 -14.53 20.61 18.00
N GLN A 48 -13.35 20.24 18.49
CA GLN A 48 -12.12 21.05 18.56
C GLN A 48 -11.09 20.51 17.58
N VAL A 49 -10.63 21.31 16.60
CA VAL A 49 -9.63 20.88 15.60
C VAL A 49 -8.21 21.11 16.13
N ILE A 50 -7.37 20.08 16.04
CA ILE A 50 -5.96 20.12 16.44
C ILE A 50 -5.10 19.45 15.36
N PRO A 51 -4.03 20.13 14.88
CA PRO A 51 -3.73 21.54 15.11
C PRO A 51 -4.69 22.46 14.35
N SER A 52 -4.72 23.74 14.71
CA SER A 52 -5.37 24.75 13.89
C SER A 52 -4.56 25.03 12.62
N TYR A 53 -5.21 25.63 11.61
CA TYR A 53 -4.54 26.10 10.40
C TYR A 53 -3.36 27.02 10.71
N ASP A 54 -2.21 26.77 10.11
CA ASP A 54 -1.02 27.63 10.18
C ASP A 54 -0.86 28.42 8.86
N PRO A 55 -1.04 29.74 8.86
CA PRO A 55 -0.89 30.55 7.64
C PRO A 55 0.51 30.52 7.03
N LYS A 56 1.55 30.26 7.83
CA LYS A 56 2.94 30.18 7.33
C LYS A 56 3.19 28.88 6.57
N ARG A 57 2.66 27.76 7.08
CA ARG A 57 2.74 26.45 6.43
C ARG A 57 1.67 26.26 5.38
N LYS A 58 0.60 27.07 5.37
CA LYS A 58 -0.57 26.98 4.48
C LYS A 58 -1.36 25.67 4.64
N HIS A 59 -1.28 25.04 5.79
CA HIS A 59 -2.07 23.85 6.19
C HIS A 59 -2.10 23.69 7.70
N GLY A 60 -2.99 22.82 8.21
CA GLY A 60 -3.11 22.47 9.62
C GLY A 60 -2.92 20.96 9.85
N PHE A 61 -1.92 20.34 9.20
CA PHE A 61 -1.59 18.94 9.43
C PHE A 61 -0.51 18.77 10.49
N LEU A 62 -0.63 17.71 11.29
CA LEU A 62 0.52 17.11 11.98
C LEU A 62 1.40 16.41 10.93
N THR A 63 2.69 16.74 10.92
CA THR A 63 3.64 16.23 9.92
C THR A 63 4.87 15.55 10.55
N LYS A 64 4.88 15.46 11.88
CA LYS A 64 5.97 14.86 12.66
C LYS A 64 5.43 14.21 13.92
N GLN A 65 6.07 13.14 14.37
CA GLN A 65 5.74 12.48 15.64
C GLN A 65 5.80 13.42 16.84
N TYR A 66 6.77 14.34 16.87
CA TYR A 66 6.89 15.36 17.91
C TYR A 66 5.65 16.26 17.98
N GLU A 67 5.12 16.72 16.84
CA GLU A 67 3.92 17.54 16.77
C GLU A 67 2.69 16.78 17.30
N GLY A 68 2.58 15.47 16.95
CA GLY A 68 1.55 14.59 17.50
C GLY A 68 1.63 14.48 19.01
N THR A 69 2.82 14.23 19.55
CA THR A 69 3.04 14.19 21.00
C THR A 69 2.64 15.49 21.69
N GLN A 70 3.03 16.64 21.12
CA GLN A 70 2.66 17.95 21.67
C GLN A 70 1.15 18.25 21.55
N ALA A 71 0.50 17.80 20.49
CA ALA A 71 -0.94 17.98 20.34
C ALA A 71 -1.70 17.19 21.42
N PHE A 72 -1.34 15.93 21.62
CA PHE A 72 -1.99 15.06 22.61
C PHE A 72 -1.69 15.47 24.08
N SER A 73 -0.55 16.08 24.36
CA SER A 73 -0.26 16.59 25.72
C SER A 73 -1.23 17.68 26.21
N LYS A 74 -2.01 18.26 25.29
CA LYS A 74 -3.02 19.29 25.57
C LYS A 74 -4.45 18.74 25.60
N ILE A 75 -4.62 17.45 25.36
CA ILE A 75 -5.91 16.75 25.31
C ILE A 75 -6.07 15.96 26.61
N ASP A 76 -7.26 16.00 27.21
CA ASP A 76 -7.59 15.11 28.31
C ASP A 76 -7.44 13.65 27.83
N PRO A 77 -6.64 12.81 28.51
CA PRO A 77 -6.38 11.43 28.07
C PRO A 77 -7.63 10.56 27.96
N THR A 78 -8.76 10.97 28.56
CA THR A 78 -10.06 10.26 28.49
C THR A 78 -11.03 10.85 27.47
N ALA A 79 -10.67 11.96 26.82
CA ALA A 79 -11.53 12.61 25.84
C ALA A 79 -11.73 11.77 24.58
N SER A 80 -12.85 11.98 23.90
CA SER A 80 -13.09 11.36 22.58
C SER A 80 -12.22 12.03 21.51
N VAL A 81 -11.52 11.22 20.72
CA VAL A 81 -10.61 11.66 19.63
C VAL A 81 -11.06 11.08 18.29
N VAL A 82 -11.11 11.94 17.28
CA VAL A 82 -11.35 11.53 15.87
C VAL A 82 -10.13 11.92 15.05
N VAL A 83 -9.44 10.96 14.48
CA VAL A 83 -8.37 11.21 13.49
C VAL A 83 -9.03 11.35 12.14
N VAL A 84 -9.01 12.56 11.57
CA VAL A 84 -9.65 12.86 10.27
C VAL A 84 -8.62 12.76 9.16
N LEU A 85 -8.89 11.88 8.20
CA LEU A 85 -7.97 11.44 7.15
C LEU A 85 -8.61 11.66 5.78
N SER A 86 -8.21 12.71 5.08
CA SER A 86 -8.66 12.97 3.70
C SER A 86 -7.55 12.76 2.67
N CYS A 87 -6.30 12.69 3.12
CA CYS A 87 -5.10 12.58 2.32
C CYS A 87 -4.20 11.50 2.90
N TRP A 88 -3.11 11.16 2.19
CA TRP A 88 -2.10 10.29 2.78
C TRP A 88 -1.58 10.86 4.10
N ALA A 89 -1.42 10.00 5.08
CA ALA A 89 -0.95 10.38 6.41
C ALA A 89 -0.07 9.29 7.03
N TYR A 90 1.00 9.72 7.64
CA TYR A 90 1.96 8.84 8.34
C TYR A 90 1.42 8.43 9.70
N SER A 91 1.13 7.15 9.91
CA SER A 91 0.51 6.67 11.15
C SER A 91 1.38 6.91 12.40
N HIS A 92 2.71 6.87 12.25
CA HIS A 92 3.61 7.07 13.38
C HIS A 92 3.59 8.49 13.97
N HIS A 93 3.04 9.50 13.26
CA HIS A 93 2.90 10.84 13.84
C HIS A 93 1.98 10.86 15.07
N VAL A 94 0.99 9.98 15.12
CA VAL A 94 -0.03 9.94 16.17
C VAL A 94 -0.11 8.60 16.93
N SER A 95 0.52 7.54 16.45
CA SER A 95 0.41 6.19 17.03
C SER A 95 0.94 6.12 18.47
N GLY A 96 2.08 6.77 18.77
CA GLY A 96 2.62 6.80 20.13
C GLY A 96 1.65 7.43 21.14
N PRO A 97 1.17 8.66 20.92
CA PRO A 97 0.14 9.25 21.78
C PRO A 97 -1.15 8.42 21.87
N LEU A 98 -1.64 7.87 20.74
CA LEU A 98 -2.85 7.04 20.73
C LEU A 98 -2.69 5.73 21.51
N GLN A 99 -1.48 5.19 21.58
CA GLN A 99 -1.19 3.96 22.34
C GLN A 99 -1.41 4.13 23.85
N THR A 100 -1.27 5.33 24.36
CA THR A 100 -1.47 5.63 25.79
C THR A 100 -2.77 6.38 26.07
N HIS A 101 -3.54 6.73 25.04
CA HIS A 101 -4.83 7.40 25.17
C HIS A 101 -5.90 6.43 25.70
N GLN A 102 -6.73 6.90 26.63
CA GLN A 102 -7.73 6.07 27.33
C GLN A 102 -9.16 6.31 26.84
N GLY A 103 -9.39 7.41 26.13
CA GLY A 103 -10.70 7.76 25.58
C GLY A 103 -11.02 7.03 24.29
N PRO A 104 -12.28 7.12 23.81
CA PRO A 104 -12.68 6.54 22.52
C PRO A 104 -11.90 7.14 21.33
N ILE A 105 -11.41 6.27 20.46
CA ILE A 105 -10.68 6.64 19.24
C ILE A 105 -11.53 6.26 18.01
N LEU A 106 -11.73 7.23 17.11
CA LEU A 106 -12.34 7.02 15.80
C LEU A 106 -11.35 7.43 14.71
N LEU A 107 -11.09 6.53 13.77
CA LEU A 107 -10.45 6.84 12.50
C LEU A 107 -11.54 7.13 11.47
N LEU A 108 -11.48 8.29 10.82
CA LEU A 108 -12.51 8.74 9.90
C LEU A 108 -11.89 9.23 8.60
N ALA A 109 -12.34 8.67 7.47
CA ALA A 109 -11.86 9.06 6.15
C ALA A 109 -12.99 9.49 5.21
N ASN A 110 -12.63 10.33 4.23
CA ASN A 110 -13.49 10.53 3.06
C ASN A 110 -13.36 9.33 2.09
N PHE A 111 -14.44 9.05 1.37
CA PHE A 111 -14.52 7.96 0.40
C PHE A 111 -14.87 8.49 -1.00
N ASP A 112 -14.24 9.57 -1.44
CA ASP A 112 -14.59 10.18 -2.73
C ASP A 112 -13.54 9.93 -3.85
N GLY A 113 -12.44 9.28 -3.52
CA GLY A 113 -11.40 8.89 -4.47
C GLY A 113 -10.41 10.00 -4.85
N THR A 114 -10.70 11.27 -4.59
CA THR A 114 -9.85 12.39 -5.03
C THR A 114 -8.48 12.43 -4.35
N TRP A 115 -8.41 11.99 -3.09
CA TRP A 115 -7.20 11.87 -2.30
C TRP A 115 -7.15 10.53 -1.55
N PRO A 116 -5.97 10.02 -1.16
CA PRO A 116 -5.82 8.71 -0.53
C PRO A 116 -6.22 8.69 0.96
N GLY A 117 -7.41 9.24 1.28
CA GLY A 117 -7.95 9.22 2.64
C GLY A 117 -8.24 7.81 3.16
N LEU A 118 -8.78 6.94 2.30
CA LEU A 118 -8.97 5.53 2.60
C LEU A 118 -7.66 4.82 2.91
N VAL A 119 -6.67 5.02 2.05
CA VAL A 119 -5.33 4.44 2.20
C VAL A 119 -4.75 4.83 3.56
N ALA A 120 -4.91 6.11 3.94
CA ALA A 120 -4.48 6.60 5.25
C ALA A 120 -5.27 5.98 6.40
N LEU A 121 -6.59 5.82 6.29
CA LEU A 121 -7.43 5.17 7.31
C LEU A 121 -7.00 3.73 7.53
N LEU A 122 -6.83 2.96 6.47
CA LEU A 122 -6.41 1.56 6.53
C LEU A 122 -5.01 1.41 7.13
N ASN A 123 -4.06 2.29 6.76
CA ASN A 123 -2.74 2.36 7.37
C ASN A 123 -2.82 2.61 8.88
N HIS A 124 -3.58 3.63 9.31
CA HIS A 124 -3.70 3.95 10.74
C HIS A 124 -4.36 2.83 11.52
N SER A 125 -5.43 2.26 10.98
CA SER A 125 -6.15 1.17 11.63
C SER A 125 -5.26 -0.07 11.81
N ALA A 126 -4.60 -0.52 10.76
CA ALA A 126 -3.69 -1.68 10.85
C ALA A 126 -2.50 -1.41 11.80
N THR A 127 -2.02 -0.16 11.85
CA THR A 127 -1.01 0.26 12.84
C THR A 127 -1.54 0.14 14.27
N LEU A 128 -2.76 0.64 14.54
CA LEU A 128 -3.36 0.57 15.88
C LEU A 128 -3.71 -0.87 16.27
N ASP A 129 -4.18 -1.70 15.34
CA ASP A 129 -4.40 -3.14 15.55
C ASP A 129 -3.11 -3.85 15.96
N ARG A 130 -2.00 -3.55 15.27
CA ARG A 130 -0.69 -4.08 15.62
C ARG A 130 -0.23 -3.67 17.02
N LEU A 131 -0.52 -2.43 17.42
CA LEU A 131 -0.17 -1.86 18.74
C LEU A 131 -1.18 -2.23 19.84
N CYS A 132 -2.16 -3.09 19.56
CA CYS A 132 -3.24 -3.48 20.48
C CYS A 132 -4.08 -2.29 20.99
N VAL A 133 -4.23 -1.25 20.19
CA VAL A 133 -5.02 -0.06 20.53
C VAL A 133 -6.45 -0.20 20.03
N LYS A 134 -7.41 -0.20 20.96
CA LYS A 134 -8.83 -0.25 20.61
C LYS A 134 -9.26 1.01 19.90
N HIS A 135 -9.87 0.87 18.73
CA HIS A 135 -10.35 1.98 17.91
C HIS A 135 -11.56 1.58 17.06
N SER A 136 -12.21 2.55 16.45
CA SER A 136 -13.27 2.35 15.46
C SER A 136 -12.88 2.98 14.13
N ARG A 137 -13.48 2.49 13.03
CA ARG A 137 -13.31 3.01 11.67
C ARG A 137 -14.63 3.60 11.19
N LEU A 138 -14.59 4.64 10.37
CA LEU A 138 -15.78 5.18 9.70
C LEU A 138 -15.36 5.91 8.41
N TRP A 139 -16.19 5.84 7.37
CA TRP A 139 -15.93 6.44 6.06
C TRP A 139 -17.22 6.92 5.42
N SER A 140 -17.16 7.99 4.63
CA SER A 140 -18.29 8.49 3.84
C SER A 140 -17.82 9.40 2.72
N GLU A 141 -18.61 9.53 1.66
CA GLU A 141 -18.43 10.57 0.64
C GLU A 141 -19.12 11.88 1.04
N THR A 142 -20.27 11.80 1.71
CA THR A 142 -21.18 12.94 1.95
C THR A 142 -21.40 13.24 3.43
N PHE A 143 -20.84 12.46 4.34
CA PHE A 143 -20.85 12.65 5.80
C PHE A 143 -22.25 12.91 6.38
N GLY A 144 -22.52 14.16 6.76
CA GLY A 144 -23.78 14.56 7.42
C GLY A 144 -25.04 14.37 6.57
N ASP A 145 -24.89 14.06 5.29
CA ASP A 145 -25.97 13.78 4.35
C ASP A 145 -26.02 12.27 3.99
N ASP A 146 -25.18 11.45 4.61
CA ASP A 146 -25.17 10.00 4.57
C ASP A 146 -25.85 9.44 5.84
N PRO A 147 -27.06 8.82 5.73
CA PRO A 147 -27.79 8.33 6.90
C PRO A 147 -27.08 7.20 7.64
N ASP A 148 -26.37 6.30 6.95
CA ASP A 148 -25.63 5.20 7.57
C ASP A 148 -24.43 5.72 8.34
N PHE A 149 -23.68 6.63 7.74
CA PHE A 149 -22.60 7.35 8.43
C PHE A 149 -23.10 8.02 9.70
N MET A 150 -24.20 8.78 9.63
CA MET A 150 -24.74 9.49 10.79
C MET A 150 -25.21 8.52 11.89
N LYS A 151 -25.83 7.41 11.55
CA LYS A 151 -26.24 6.36 12.49
C LYS A 151 -25.03 5.74 13.21
N ARG A 152 -23.97 5.41 12.47
CA ARG A 152 -22.74 4.84 13.02
C ARG A 152 -21.99 5.86 13.88
N LEU A 153 -21.90 7.12 13.45
CA LEU A 153 -21.31 8.20 14.22
C LEU A 153 -22.05 8.42 15.54
N GLU A 154 -23.38 8.43 15.52
CA GLU A 154 -24.21 8.52 16.73
C GLU A 154 -23.95 7.35 17.68
N THR A 155 -23.83 6.13 17.15
CA THR A 155 -23.50 4.93 17.92
C THR A 155 -22.15 5.11 18.62
N TRP A 156 -21.13 5.53 17.87
CA TRP A 156 -19.81 5.80 18.45
C TRP A 156 -19.83 6.89 19.51
N CYS A 157 -20.58 7.96 19.29
CA CYS A 157 -20.74 9.03 20.25
C CYS A 157 -21.37 8.57 21.59
N LYS A 158 -22.24 7.55 21.53
CA LYS A 158 -22.93 6.98 22.71
C LYS A 158 -22.12 5.90 23.40
N THR A 159 -21.45 5.04 22.63
CA THR A 159 -20.83 3.80 23.15
C THR A 159 -19.31 3.82 23.13
N GLY A 160 -18.70 4.73 22.37
CA GLY A 160 -17.25 4.76 22.10
C GLY A 160 -16.78 3.72 21.08
N GLU A 161 -17.69 2.95 20.47
CA GLU A 161 -17.33 1.83 19.60
C GLU A 161 -18.29 1.67 18.42
N ILE A 162 -17.78 1.30 17.23
CA ILE A 162 -18.53 0.82 16.08
C ILE A 162 -18.08 -0.62 15.81
N LYS A 163 -19.03 -1.53 15.68
CA LYS A 163 -18.79 -2.94 15.32
C LYS A 163 -19.29 -3.19 13.91
N TYR A 164 -18.51 -3.95 13.17
CA TYR A 164 -18.84 -4.42 11.83
C TYR A 164 -18.99 -5.94 11.84
N ASP A 165 -19.93 -6.44 11.05
CA ASP A 165 -20.04 -7.85 10.75
C ASP A 165 -18.83 -8.30 9.89
N LYS A 166 -18.29 -9.47 10.20
CA LYS A 166 -17.16 -10.11 9.51
C LYS A 166 -17.50 -11.51 9.01
N CYS A 167 -18.79 -11.83 8.81
CA CYS A 167 -19.25 -13.14 8.36
C CYS A 167 -18.75 -13.51 6.95
N HIS A 168 -18.27 -12.54 6.18
CA HIS A 168 -17.63 -12.75 4.88
C HIS A 168 -16.19 -13.32 4.97
N LEU A 169 -15.66 -13.51 6.18
CA LEU A 169 -14.34 -14.09 6.43
C LEU A 169 -14.51 -15.50 7.00
N VAL A 170 -13.91 -16.47 6.34
CA VAL A 170 -13.91 -17.87 6.75
C VAL A 170 -12.49 -18.29 7.13
N SER A 171 -12.33 -19.09 8.20
CA SER A 171 -11.03 -19.67 8.53
C SER A 171 -10.60 -20.64 7.44
N ALA A 172 -9.33 -20.59 7.05
CA ALA A 172 -8.77 -21.54 6.09
C ALA A 172 -8.87 -23.01 6.58
N GLU A 173 -8.93 -23.21 7.89
CA GLU A 173 -9.11 -24.55 8.51
C GLU A 173 -10.50 -25.14 8.22
N GLU A 174 -11.49 -24.29 7.93
CA GLU A 174 -12.84 -24.68 7.57
C GLU A 174 -13.00 -24.96 6.07
N MET A 175 -11.97 -24.64 5.25
CA MET A 175 -12.01 -24.88 3.82
C MET A 175 -11.82 -26.34 3.46
N ASN A 176 -12.60 -26.81 2.51
CA ASN A 176 -12.49 -28.15 1.97
C ASN A 176 -11.46 -28.20 0.83
N LEU A 177 -10.17 -28.18 1.17
CA LEU A 177 -9.09 -28.19 0.20
C LEU A 177 -9.00 -29.52 -0.56
N SER A 178 -8.75 -29.46 -1.87
CA SER A 178 -8.48 -30.66 -2.66
C SER A 178 -7.20 -31.36 -2.20
N SER A 179 -7.17 -32.70 -2.30
CA SER A 179 -5.98 -33.49 -1.91
C SER A 179 -4.72 -33.08 -2.69
N LYS A 180 -4.88 -32.61 -3.94
CA LYS A 180 -3.77 -32.10 -4.75
C LYS A 180 -3.22 -30.79 -4.18
N ALA A 181 -4.07 -29.87 -3.81
CA ALA A 181 -3.67 -28.60 -3.23
C ALA A 181 -3.01 -28.81 -1.86
N ALA A 182 -3.56 -29.67 -1.02
CA ALA A 182 -2.99 -30.01 0.29
C ALA A 182 -1.57 -30.58 0.16
N GLN A 183 -1.36 -31.58 -0.73
CA GLN A 183 -0.04 -32.17 -1.00
C GLN A 183 0.94 -31.15 -1.60
N PHE A 184 0.46 -30.28 -2.50
CA PHE A 184 1.28 -29.23 -3.08
C PHE A 184 1.75 -28.25 -2.00
N GLY A 185 0.83 -27.77 -1.16
CA GLY A 185 1.13 -26.82 -0.08
C GLY A 185 2.12 -27.40 0.93
N GLU A 186 1.93 -28.65 1.34
CA GLU A 186 2.86 -29.36 2.24
C GLU A 186 4.28 -29.42 1.63
N LYS A 187 4.39 -29.82 0.36
CA LYS A 187 5.68 -29.91 -0.33
C LYS A 187 6.37 -28.57 -0.43
N LEU A 188 5.63 -27.52 -0.82
CA LEU A 188 6.18 -26.17 -0.97
C LEU A 188 6.59 -25.60 0.39
N ALA A 189 5.76 -25.74 1.43
CA ALA A 189 6.09 -25.27 2.77
C ALA A 189 7.36 -25.96 3.31
N LYS A 190 7.49 -27.28 3.17
CA LYS A 190 8.72 -28.03 3.54
C LYS A 190 9.94 -27.48 2.81
N LYS A 191 9.80 -27.18 1.50
CA LYS A 191 10.87 -26.59 0.69
C LYS A 191 11.27 -25.20 1.22
N ILE A 192 10.30 -24.33 1.50
CA ILE A 192 10.55 -22.99 2.03
C ILE A 192 11.23 -23.05 3.39
N LEU A 193 10.75 -23.91 4.30
CA LEU A 193 11.33 -24.09 5.64
C LEU A 193 12.77 -24.64 5.57
N HIS A 194 13.11 -25.43 4.56
CA HIS A 194 14.46 -25.99 4.38
C HIS A 194 15.40 -25.01 3.69
N GLU A 195 15.02 -24.46 2.53
CA GLU A 195 15.87 -23.62 1.70
C GLU A 195 15.96 -22.16 2.17
N LYS A 196 14.93 -21.69 2.89
CA LYS A 196 14.68 -20.29 3.26
C LYS A 196 14.37 -19.41 2.05
N ARG A 197 13.72 -18.29 2.34
CA ARG A 197 13.45 -17.21 1.36
C ARG A 197 13.90 -15.90 2.00
N ILE A 198 15.12 -15.48 1.72
CA ILE A 198 15.72 -14.28 2.33
C ILE A 198 15.05 -13.04 1.74
N MET A 199 14.47 -12.22 2.63
CA MET A 199 13.79 -10.97 2.28
C MET A 199 14.76 -9.80 2.50
N GLY A 200 15.28 -9.20 1.43
CA GLY A 200 16.15 -8.04 1.54
C GLY A 200 15.37 -6.75 1.76
N GLN A 201 15.58 -6.07 2.86
CA GLN A 201 14.93 -4.80 3.15
C GLN A 201 15.96 -3.67 3.26
N LEU A 202 15.87 -2.69 2.36
CA LEU A 202 16.73 -1.49 2.36
C LEU A 202 16.16 -0.45 3.31
N ASP A 203 16.63 -0.45 4.52
CA ASP A 203 16.13 0.21 5.72
C ASP A 203 14.77 -0.30 6.23
N PRO A 204 14.61 -0.47 7.54
CA PRO A 204 13.34 -0.79 8.17
C PRO A 204 12.44 0.44 8.22
N GLY A 205 11.14 0.25 8.11
CA GLY A 205 10.17 1.33 8.31
C GLY A 205 9.71 1.97 7.01
N CYS A 206 8.75 1.34 6.45
CA CYS A 206 8.03 1.73 5.26
C CYS A 206 7.21 3.00 5.49
N MET A 207 7.52 4.12 4.88
CA MET A 207 6.70 5.35 4.78
C MET A 207 5.87 5.72 6.03
N GLY A 208 6.35 5.42 7.25
CA GLY A 208 5.54 5.59 8.46
C GLY A 208 4.34 4.65 8.57
N MET A 209 4.34 3.55 7.84
CA MET A 209 3.38 2.46 7.95
C MET A 209 3.91 1.39 8.90
N LEU A 210 3.63 1.51 10.19
CA LEU A 210 4.06 0.50 11.17
C LEU A 210 3.44 -0.88 10.90
N ASN A 211 2.28 -0.92 10.23
CA ASN A 211 1.64 -2.16 9.80
C ASN A 211 2.42 -2.93 8.73
N ALA A 212 3.33 -2.28 8.02
CA ALA A 212 4.19 -2.91 7.01
C ALA A 212 5.48 -3.52 7.62
N VAL A 213 5.76 -3.25 8.88
CA VAL A 213 6.91 -3.79 9.61
C VAL A 213 6.47 -5.05 10.36
N ILE A 214 7.02 -6.18 10.00
CA ILE A 214 6.72 -7.48 10.62
C ILE A 214 7.90 -7.91 11.50
N ASN A 215 7.59 -8.54 12.64
CA ASN A 215 8.62 -9.02 13.56
C ASN A 215 9.55 -10.04 12.86
N PRO A 216 10.88 -9.79 12.80
CA PRO A 216 11.84 -10.69 12.14
C PRO A 216 11.83 -12.11 12.70
N ALA A 217 11.56 -12.31 13.99
CA ALA A 217 11.48 -13.64 14.57
C ALA A 217 10.28 -14.45 14.04
N LYS A 218 9.13 -13.78 13.81
CA LYS A 218 7.96 -14.41 13.20
C LYS A 218 8.23 -14.78 11.74
N LEU A 219 8.92 -13.93 10.99
CA LEU A 219 9.32 -14.21 9.61
C LEU A 219 10.33 -15.35 9.51
N GLY A 220 11.32 -15.37 10.38
CA GLY A 220 12.29 -16.48 10.47
C GLY A 220 11.62 -17.82 10.75
N ALA A 221 10.59 -17.84 11.61
CA ALA A 221 9.82 -19.04 11.95
C ALA A 221 9.09 -19.66 10.75
N ILE A 222 8.58 -18.84 9.82
CA ILE A 222 7.93 -19.29 8.58
C ILE A 222 8.92 -19.50 7.40
N GLY A 223 10.23 -19.49 7.67
CA GLY A 223 11.25 -19.71 6.65
C GLY A 223 11.59 -18.50 5.77
N MET A 224 11.23 -17.28 6.20
CA MET A 224 11.46 -16.04 5.47
C MET A 224 12.28 -15.02 6.28
N PRO A 225 13.56 -15.32 6.60
CA PRO A 225 14.39 -14.39 7.36
C PRO A 225 14.62 -13.08 6.60
N ILE A 226 14.79 -11.98 7.35
CA ILE A 226 15.10 -10.66 6.79
C ILE A 226 16.61 -10.44 6.76
N GLU A 227 17.14 -9.99 5.62
CA GLU A 227 18.44 -9.35 5.47
C GLU A 227 18.23 -7.83 5.53
N LEU A 228 18.71 -7.20 6.60
CA LEU A 228 18.62 -5.75 6.78
C LEU A 228 19.79 -5.07 6.07
N LEU A 229 19.47 -4.34 5.03
CA LEU A 229 20.39 -3.56 4.20
C LEU A 229 20.12 -2.06 4.42
N ASN A 230 20.99 -1.20 3.93
CA ASN A 230 20.81 0.25 4.04
C ASN A 230 20.56 0.87 2.66
N GLN A 231 19.76 1.94 2.61
CA GLN A 231 19.57 2.72 1.37
C GLN A 231 20.90 3.29 0.85
N SER A 232 21.87 3.57 1.73
CA SER A 232 23.21 3.99 1.35
C SER A 232 23.95 2.94 0.51
N ASP A 233 23.71 1.65 0.74
CA ASP A 233 24.30 0.57 -0.06
C ASP A 233 23.77 0.61 -1.49
N LEU A 234 22.47 0.89 -1.67
CA LEU A 234 21.88 1.08 -2.99
C LEU A 234 22.50 2.27 -3.72
N VAL A 235 22.64 3.42 -3.05
CA VAL A 235 23.24 4.62 -3.65
C VAL A 235 24.73 4.39 -4.00
N ALA A 236 25.46 3.71 -3.13
CA ALA A 236 26.85 3.35 -3.40
C ALA A 236 26.96 2.41 -4.63
N GLU A 237 26.12 1.37 -4.70
CA GLU A 237 26.10 0.46 -5.85
C GLU A 237 25.69 1.19 -7.15
N MET A 238 24.74 2.12 -7.08
CA MET A 238 24.34 2.96 -8.24
C MET A 238 25.52 3.75 -8.81
N SER A 239 26.45 4.21 -7.95
CA SER A 239 27.63 4.95 -8.40
C SER A 239 28.63 4.10 -9.19
N LEU A 240 28.57 2.77 -9.07
CA LEU A 240 29.40 1.82 -9.80
C LEU A 240 28.80 1.42 -11.16
N VAL A 241 27.56 1.80 -11.44
CA VAL A 241 26.92 1.54 -12.74
C VAL A 241 27.28 2.65 -13.71
N ASP A 242 27.91 2.29 -14.83
CA ASP A 242 28.28 3.26 -15.85
C ASP A 242 27.07 3.76 -16.68
N ASP A 243 27.26 4.91 -17.33
CA ASP A 243 26.19 5.53 -18.11
C ASP A 243 25.84 4.71 -19.37
N TYR A 244 26.77 3.94 -19.91
CA TYR A 244 26.54 3.11 -21.09
C TYR A 244 25.58 1.96 -20.73
N GLU A 245 25.79 1.27 -19.62
CA GLU A 245 24.88 0.23 -19.12
C GLU A 245 23.48 0.81 -18.89
N ALA A 246 23.38 1.94 -18.17
CA ALA A 246 22.11 2.61 -17.89
C ALA A 246 21.40 3.02 -19.19
N GLN A 247 22.12 3.60 -20.15
CA GLN A 247 21.56 3.97 -21.47
C GLN A 247 21.10 2.74 -22.25
N SER A 248 21.81 1.61 -22.17
CA SER A 248 21.41 0.39 -22.85
C SER A 248 20.07 -0.15 -22.33
N HIS A 249 19.82 -0.03 -21.02
CA HIS A 249 18.53 -0.41 -20.41
C HIS A 249 17.39 0.51 -20.87
N LEU A 250 17.61 1.81 -20.90
CA LEU A 250 16.61 2.75 -21.43
C LEU A 250 16.30 2.45 -22.92
N ASN A 251 17.33 2.23 -23.73
CA ASN A 251 17.15 1.87 -25.14
C ASN A 251 16.35 0.55 -25.29
N TRP A 252 16.56 -0.40 -24.41
CA TRP A 252 15.81 -1.65 -24.38
C TRP A 252 14.31 -1.39 -24.09
N LEU A 253 13.98 -0.56 -23.10
CA LEU A 253 12.59 -0.18 -22.78
C LEU A 253 11.90 0.49 -23.97
N ILE A 254 12.56 1.45 -24.61
CA ILE A 254 12.07 2.15 -25.80
C ILE A 254 11.83 1.16 -26.95
N LYS A 255 12.79 0.25 -27.19
CA LYS A 255 12.67 -0.80 -28.22
C LYS A 255 11.50 -1.75 -27.94
N LYS A 256 11.17 -2.00 -26.67
CA LYS A 256 10.01 -2.83 -26.27
C LYS A 256 8.67 -2.10 -26.37
N GLY A 257 8.69 -0.83 -26.71
CA GLY A 257 7.52 0.00 -26.95
C GLY A 257 7.00 0.75 -25.73
N ALA A 258 7.76 0.82 -24.63
CA ALA A 258 7.43 1.67 -23.51
C ALA A 258 7.36 3.13 -23.93
N TRP A 259 6.28 3.81 -23.56
CA TRP A 259 6.06 5.21 -23.88
C TRP A 259 6.49 6.10 -22.71
N PHE A 260 7.22 7.19 -23.01
CA PHE A 260 7.71 8.13 -22.01
C PHE A 260 7.14 9.52 -22.26
N ASP A 261 6.62 10.14 -21.22
CA ASP A 261 6.11 11.51 -21.24
C ASP A 261 7.25 12.53 -21.06
N TRP A 262 8.09 12.64 -22.10
CA TRP A 262 9.29 13.46 -22.06
C TRP A 262 8.99 14.96 -22.06
N GLY A 263 9.72 15.70 -21.24
CA GLY A 263 9.77 17.16 -21.30
C GLY A 263 11.17 17.70 -21.06
N THR A 264 11.29 19.01 -20.87
CA THR A 264 12.56 19.72 -20.80
C THR A 264 12.89 20.30 -19.42
N ASP A 265 11.88 20.57 -18.60
CA ASP A 265 12.07 21.09 -17.25
C ASP A 265 12.03 19.93 -16.24
N GLN A 266 13.16 19.66 -15.62
CA GLN A 266 13.30 18.58 -14.63
C GLN A 266 12.37 18.70 -13.41
N PHE A 267 11.89 19.88 -13.08
CA PHE A 267 10.99 20.10 -11.95
C PHE A 267 9.52 19.82 -12.29
N GLU A 268 9.14 19.94 -13.55
CA GLU A 268 7.76 19.78 -14.01
C GLU A 268 7.57 18.52 -14.88
N HIS A 269 8.61 18.06 -15.56
CA HIS A 269 8.53 16.97 -16.54
C HIS A 269 9.46 15.81 -16.21
N LEU A 270 9.20 14.67 -16.83
CA LEU A 270 10.15 13.57 -16.89
C LEU A 270 11.28 13.94 -17.84
N VAL A 271 12.51 13.88 -17.37
CA VAL A 271 13.68 14.16 -18.20
C VAL A 271 14.64 12.96 -18.24
N HIS A 272 15.45 12.91 -19.30
CA HIS A 272 16.35 11.80 -19.58
C HIS A 272 17.27 11.45 -18.39
N SER A 273 17.85 12.47 -17.73
CA SER A 273 18.77 12.24 -16.60
C SER A 273 18.11 11.56 -15.41
N GLN A 274 16.82 11.82 -15.14
CA GLN A 274 16.08 11.13 -14.07
C GLN A 274 15.94 9.64 -14.38
N VAL A 275 15.61 9.29 -15.63
CA VAL A 275 15.45 7.90 -16.04
C VAL A 275 16.79 7.17 -16.08
N ILE A 276 17.88 7.81 -16.51
CA ILE A 276 19.23 7.21 -16.42
C ILE A 276 19.60 6.86 -14.98
N MET A 277 19.29 7.73 -14.03
CA MET A 277 19.50 7.42 -12.62
C MET A 277 18.64 6.24 -12.14
N GLN A 278 17.41 6.11 -12.63
CA GLN A 278 16.57 4.94 -12.36
C GLN A 278 17.13 3.67 -12.99
N MET A 279 17.72 3.74 -14.19
CA MET A 279 18.40 2.58 -14.81
C MET A 279 19.64 2.15 -14.01
N LYS A 280 20.39 3.10 -13.44
CA LYS A 280 21.47 2.79 -12.50
C LYS A 280 20.94 2.11 -11.24
N MET A 281 19.83 2.62 -10.67
CA MET A 281 19.17 2.01 -9.51
C MET A 281 18.69 0.59 -9.82
N TYR A 282 18.17 0.35 -11.02
CA TYR A 282 17.74 -0.98 -11.46
C TYR A 282 18.91 -1.98 -11.45
N SER A 283 20.04 -1.64 -12.10
CA SER A 283 21.23 -2.50 -12.09
C SER A 283 21.76 -2.74 -10.69
N ALA A 284 21.81 -1.68 -9.87
CA ALA A 284 22.26 -1.75 -8.48
C ALA A 284 21.39 -2.70 -7.65
N ALA A 285 20.06 -2.57 -7.75
CA ALA A 285 19.11 -3.44 -7.03
C ALA A 285 19.25 -4.91 -7.44
N VAL A 286 19.41 -5.20 -8.74
CA VAL A 286 19.63 -6.55 -9.26
C VAL A 286 20.95 -7.14 -8.75
N ARG A 287 22.05 -6.36 -8.71
CA ARG A 287 23.34 -6.80 -8.19
C ARG A 287 23.31 -7.05 -6.68
N ILE A 288 22.64 -6.19 -5.91
CA ILE A 288 22.43 -6.39 -4.47
C ILE A 288 21.62 -7.67 -4.24
N TYR A 289 20.52 -7.87 -4.97
CA TYR A 289 19.70 -9.09 -4.91
C TYR A 289 20.55 -10.35 -5.10
N GLN A 290 21.42 -10.37 -6.10
CA GLN A 290 22.31 -11.50 -6.37
C GLN A 290 23.37 -11.69 -5.29
N ARG A 291 24.03 -10.61 -4.86
CA ARG A 291 25.13 -10.62 -3.86
C ARG A 291 24.69 -11.23 -2.54
N TYR A 292 23.49 -10.90 -2.08
CA TYR A 292 22.94 -11.38 -0.80
C TYR A 292 22.08 -12.64 -0.94
N GLY A 293 21.95 -13.21 -2.14
CA GLY A 293 21.13 -14.41 -2.38
C GLY A 293 19.66 -14.23 -2.01
N LEU A 294 19.13 -13.04 -2.26
CA LEU A 294 17.78 -12.67 -1.85
C LEU A 294 16.71 -13.42 -2.63
N SER A 295 15.54 -13.57 -2.05
CA SER A 295 14.32 -14.07 -2.70
C SER A 295 13.35 -12.95 -3.05
N ALA A 296 13.47 -11.81 -2.38
CA ALA A 296 12.76 -10.57 -2.65
C ALA A 296 13.59 -9.38 -2.17
N ILE A 297 13.33 -8.19 -2.70
CA ILE A 297 13.96 -6.94 -2.28
C ILE A 297 12.91 -5.85 -2.11
N GLY A 298 13.03 -5.00 -1.09
CA GLY A 298 12.15 -3.85 -0.85
C GLY A 298 12.92 -2.56 -0.73
N ILE A 299 12.51 -1.55 -1.48
CA ILE A 299 13.13 -0.21 -1.50
C ILE A 299 12.13 0.81 -0.92
N PRO A 300 12.26 1.23 0.37
CA PRO A 300 11.40 2.26 0.95
C PRO A 300 11.91 3.66 0.56
N TYR A 301 11.66 4.09 -0.65
CA TYR A 301 12.28 5.27 -1.26
C TYR A 301 11.77 6.64 -0.76
N GLN A 302 10.61 6.71 -0.08
CA GLN A 302 9.93 7.99 0.19
C GLN A 302 10.53 8.82 1.33
N VAL A 303 11.37 8.28 2.18
CA VAL A 303 11.91 9.00 3.34
C VAL A 303 13.30 9.56 3.09
N GLY A 304 14.28 8.69 2.89
CA GLY A 304 15.69 9.06 2.68
C GLY A 304 16.04 9.27 1.21
N LEU A 305 15.77 8.26 0.39
CA LEU A 305 16.16 8.25 -1.02
C LEU A 305 15.54 9.38 -1.84
N VAL A 306 14.29 9.78 -1.56
CA VAL A 306 13.58 10.86 -2.27
C VAL A 306 14.34 12.21 -2.30
N ARG A 307 15.30 12.39 -1.39
CA ARG A 307 16.16 13.59 -1.31
C ARG A 307 17.49 13.44 -2.04
N SER A 308 17.84 12.23 -2.44
CA SER A 308 19.16 11.90 -2.99
C SER A 308 19.09 11.43 -4.42
N VAL A 309 18.01 10.72 -4.80
CA VAL A 309 17.84 10.12 -6.13
C VAL A 309 16.38 10.24 -6.58
N PRO A 310 16.08 10.11 -7.89
CA PRO A 310 14.71 9.98 -8.40
C PRO A 310 13.97 8.76 -7.80
N ALA A 311 12.65 8.78 -7.90
CA ALA A 311 11.77 7.71 -7.42
C ALA A 311 12.14 6.33 -7.98
N SER A 312 11.88 5.26 -7.22
CA SER A 312 12.19 3.87 -7.63
C SER A 312 11.11 3.21 -8.49
N ASP A 313 9.98 3.83 -8.72
CA ASP A 313 8.76 3.19 -9.24
C ASP A 313 8.92 2.50 -10.61
N LEU A 314 9.64 3.11 -11.55
CA LEU A 314 9.98 2.44 -12.81
C LEU A 314 10.83 1.18 -12.56
N VAL A 315 11.76 1.26 -11.63
CA VAL A 315 12.63 0.13 -11.22
C VAL A 315 11.78 -1.02 -10.65
N GLU A 316 10.79 -0.70 -9.84
CA GLU A 316 9.89 -1.68 -9.22
C GLU A 316 9.07 -2.45 -10.25
N GLY A 317 8.47 -1.73 -11.21
CA GLY A 317 7.78 -2.35 -12.34
C GLY A 317 8.70 -3.24 -13.17
N MET A 318 9.95 -2.83 -13.39
CA MET A 318 10.96 -3.64 -14.08
C MET A 318 11.33 -4.89 -13.31
N LEU A 319 11.59 -4.79 -12.00
CA LEU A 319 12.00 -5.92 -11.16
C LEU A 319 10.90 -6.99 -11.10
N ASN A 320 9.65 -6.58 -10.86
CA ASN A 320 8.50 -7.48 -10.77
C ASN A 320 8.09 -8.12 -12.12
N ASN A 321 8.76 -7.78 -13.22
CA ASN A 321 8.45 -8.26 -14.57
C ASN A 321 9.49 -9.27 -15.06
N SER A 322 9.05 -10.41 -15.64
CA SER A 322 9.94 -11.41 -16.21
C SER A 322 10.69 -10.89 -17.45
N GLU A 323 10.00 -10.12 -18.28
CA GLU A 323 10.58 -9.47 -19.45
C GLU A 323 11.16 -8.12 -19.08
N ARG A 324 12.48 -8.07 -18.83
CA ARG A 324 13.22 -6.89 -18.38
C ARG A 324 14.63 -6.85 -18.98
N PRO A 325 15.33 -5.71 -18.99
CA PRO A 325 16.72 -5.64 -19.44
C PRO A 325 17.61 -6.61 -18.66
N GLU A 326 18.53 -7.29 -19.35
CA GLU A 326 19.48 -8.18 -18.71
C GLU A 326 20.53 -7.37 -17.95
N VAL A 327 20.77 -7.73 -16.69
CA VAL A 327 21.88 -7.22 -15.88
C VAL A 327 22.95 -8.31 -15.79
N ILE A 328 24.19 -7.95 -16.09
CA ILE A 328 25.32 -8.87 -16.06
C ILE A 328 26.06 -8.69 -14.73
N ASP A 329 26.30 -9.81 -14.06
CA ASP A 329 27.15 -9.85 -12.88
C ASP A 329 28.59 -9.45 -13.27
N PRO A 330 29.16 -8.42 -12.64
CA PRO A 330 30.47 -7.92 -13.03
C PRO A 330 31.62 -8.90 -12.78
N GLU A 331 31.46 -9.86 -11.86
CA GLU A 331 32.47 -10.86 -11.52
C GLU A 331 32.33 -12.12 -12.38
N THR A 332 31.14 -12.71 -12.38
CA THR A 332 30.89 -14.00 -13.04
C THR A 332 30.59 -13.87 -14.54
N LYS A 333 30.33 -12.67 -15.04
CA LYS A 333 29.90 -12.35 -16.42
C LYS A 333 28.62 -13.06 -16.86
N LYS A 334 27.81 -13.55 -15.91
CA LYS A 334 26.52 -14.21 -16.16
C LYS A 334 25.37 -13.21 -16.01
N VAL A 335 24.29 -13.48 -16.76
CA VAL A 335 23.04 -12.72 -16.62
C VAL A 335 22.36 -13.12 -15.32
N ILE A 336 22.00 -12.13 -14.51
CA ILE A 336 21.32 -12.32 -13.23
C ILE A 336 19.82 -12.52 -13.48
N CYS A 337 19.24 -13.60 -12.94
CA CYS A 337 17.80 -13.91 -12.98
C CYS A 337 17.17 -13.75 -14.38
N LYS A 338 17.80 -14.34 -15.39
CA LYS A 338 17.32 -14.27 -16.78
C LYS A 338 15.90 -14.84 -16.92
N GLY A 339 14.99 -14.01 -17.49
CA GLY A 339 13.60 -14.41 -17.77
C GLY A 339 12.75 -14.71 -16.54
N LYS A 340 13.16 -14.23 -15.36
CA LYS A 340 12.42 -14.37 -14.10
C LYS A 340 12.21 -13.02 -13.45
N PRO A 341 11.05 -12.78 -12.80
CA PRO A 341 10.87 -11.58 -12.00
C PRO A 341 11.74 -11.66 -10.75
N ILE A 342 12.19 -10.50 -10.30
CA ILE A 342 12.73 -10.32 -8.97
C ILE A 342 11.61 -9.70 -8.15
N VAL A 343 11.06 -10.44 -7.19
CA VAL A 343 10.00 -9.90 -6.34
C VAL A 343 10.49 -8.64 -5.66
N HIS A 344 9.87 -7.52 -6.00
CA HIS A 344 10.05 -6.26 -5.33
C HIS A 344 8.79 -5.93 -4.54
N PHE A 345 8.93 -5.79 -3.22
CA PHE A 345 7.84 -5.32 -2.37
C PHE A 345 7.94 -3.81 -2.23
N ASN A 346 7.02 -3.14 -2.90
CA ASN A 346 6.99 -1.70 -3.00
C ASN A 346 6.96 -1.04 -1.61
N GLU A 347 7.55 0.14 -1.49
CA GLU A 347 7.60 0.89 -0.24
C GLU A 347 8.27 0.15 0.94
N GLY A 348 8.96 -0.96 0.68
CA GLY A 348 9.53 -1.82 1.72
C GLY A 348 8.48 -2.57 2.56
N ASP A 349 7.26 -2.76 2.05
CA ASP A 349 6.17 -3.44 2.76
C ASP A 349 6.36 -4.96 2.78
N ILE A 350 6.94 -5.47 3.85
CA ILE A 350 7.12 -6.91 4.10
C ILE A 350 5.79 -7.66 4.10
N GLY A 351 4.71 -7.03 4.57
CA GLY A 351 3.37 -7.61 4.54
C GLY A 351 2.84 -7.91 3.14
N SER A 352 3.39 -7.24 2.11
CA SER A 352 3.14 -7.59 0.71
C SER A 352 4.26 -8.46 0.13
N GLY A 353 5.50 -8.33 0.61
CA GLY A 353 6.63 -9.13 0.14
C GLY A 353 6.48 -10.63 0.41
N VAL A 354 6.03 -11.00 1.61
CA VAL A 354 5.80 -12.40 1.98
C VAL A 354 4.84 -13.10 1.00
N PRO A 355 3.61 -12.60 0.79
CA PRO A 355 2.71 -13.26 -0.15
C PRO A 355 3.16 -13.18 -1.60
N GLN A 356 3.86 -12.12 -2.04
CA GLN A 356 4.42 -12.07 -3.39
C GLN A 356 5.41 -13.22 -3.65
N VAL A 357 6.28 -13.53 -2.68
CA VAL A 357 7.22 -14.66 -2.77
C VAL A 357 6.47 -16.00 -2.83
N LEU A 358 5.47 -16.19 -1.96
CA LEU A 358 4.65 -17.42 -1.97
C LEU A 358 3.91 -17.59 -3.30
N MET A 359 3.25 -16.54 -3.78
CA MET A 359 2.53 -16.56 -5.06
C MET A 359 3.46 -16.85 -6.23
N ARG A 360 4.63 -16.19 -6.30
CA ARG A 360 5.65 -16.46 -7.34
C ARG A 360 6.06 -17.92 -7.33
N ASP A 361 6.40 -18.48 -6.16
CA ASP A 361 6.85 -19.87 -6.04
C ASP A 361 5.74 -20.86 -6.47
N ILE A 362 4.47 -20.55 -6.19
CA ILE A 362 3.32 -21.34 -6.64
C ILE A 362 3.14 -21.23 -8.16
N TYR A 363 3.14 -20.02 -8.70
CA TYR A 363 2.98 -19.77 -10.14
C TYR A 363 4.10 -20.44 -10.95
N GLU A 364 5.36 -20.30 -10.53
CA GLU A 364 6.49 -20.98 -11.19
C GLU A 364 6.32 -22.50 -11.18
N ALA A 365 5.92 -23.08 -10.03
CA ALA A 365 5.71 -24.52 -9.92
C ALA A 365 4.54 -25.04 -10.77
N LYS A 366 3.55 -24.19 -11.06
CA LYS A 366 2.41 -24.48 -11.93
C LYS A 366 2.65 -24.10 -13.39
N GLY A 367 3.79 -23.51 -13.75
CA GLY A 367 4.08 -23.00 -15.09
C GLY A 367 3.19 -21.82 -15.49
N MET A 368 2.72 -21.03 -14.53
CA MET A 368 1.90 -19.83 -14.73
C MET A 368 2.78 -18.58 -14.73
N PRO A 369 2.30 -17.45 -15.28
CA PRO A 369 3.00 -16.16 -15.20
C PRO A 369 3.26 -15.75 -13.74
N PRO A 370 4.53 -15.54 -13.33
CA PRO A 370 4.91 -15.38 -11.94
C PRO A 370 4.91 -13.93 -11.44
N GLU A 371 4.48 -12.98 -12.28
CA GLU A 371 4.46 -11.56 -11.95
C GLU A 371 3.40 -11.26 -10.89
N THR A 372 3.83 -10.59 -9.82
CA THR A 372 2.98 -10.14 -8.72
C THR A 372 3.29 -8.69 -8.39
N THR A 373 2.35 -7.99 -7.79
CA THR A 373 2.57 -6.64 -7.27
C THR A 373 1.60 -6.33 -6.14
N LEU A 374 1.93 -5.32 -5.33
CA LEU A 374 0.97 -4.75 -4.39
C LEU A 374 0.26 -3.55 -5.02
N HIS A 375 -0.89 -3.22 -4.48
CA HIS A 375 -1.63 -1.99 -4.74
C HIS A 375 -2.17 -1.42 -3.43
N ASP A 376 -2.39 -0.11 -3.37
CA ASP A 376 -3.27 0.51 -2.40
C ASP A 376 -4.74 0.15 -2.71
N VAL A 377 -5.54 -0.07 -1.67
CA VAL A 377 -6.99 -0.04 -1.77
C VAL A 377 -7.42 1.42 -1.86
N ARG A 378 -7.43 1.95 -3.08
CA ARG A 378 -7.48 3.39 -3.32
C ARG A 378 -8.89 3.96 -3.21
N TRP A 379 -9.85 3.32 -3.85
CA TRP A 379 -11.24 3.73 -3.95
C TRP A 379 -12.07 2.67 -4.67
N GLY A 380 -13.39 2.84 -4.71
CA GLY A 380 -14.28 1.99 -5.48
C GLY A 380 -15.67 2.60 -5.61
N ARG A 381 -16.41 2.16 -6.60
CA ARG A 381 -17.83 2.49 -6.76
C ARG A 381 -18.58 1.39 -7.47
N GLU A 382 -19.89 1.43 -7.34
CA GLU A 382 -20.76 0.57 -8.13
C GLU A 382 -20.73 0.94 -9.61
N TYR A 383 -20.70 -0.08 -10.46
CA TYR A 383 -20.84 0.04 -11.90
C TYR A 383 -21.52 -1.23 -12.44
N GLU A 384 -22.64 -1.07 -13.15
CA GLU A 384 -23.43 -2.17 -13.70
C GLU A 384 -23.78 -3.29 -12.69
N GLY A 385 -24.15 -2.88 -11.46
CA GLY A 385 -24.57 -3.79 -10.40
C GLY A 385 -23.45 -4.55 -9.69
N LYS A 386 -22.19 -4.18 -9.94
CA LYS A 386 -21.02 -4.71 -9.21
C LYS A 386 -20.28 -3.58 -8.52
N PHE A 387 -19.83 -3.81 -7.28
CA PHE A 387 -18.88 -2.90 -6.66
C PHE A 387 -17.49 -3.17 -7.24
N ILE A 388 -16.88 -2.17 -7.85
CA ILE A 388 -15.60 -2.28 -8.53
C ILE A 388 -14.58 -1.38 -7.85
N TRP A 389 -13.57 -1.99 -7.26
CA TRP A 389 -12.43 -1.33 -6.64
C TRP A 389 -11.49 -0.72 -7.70
N VAL A 390 -10.89 0.40 -7.36
CA VAL A 390 -9.65 0.88 -7.96
C VAL A 390 -8.53 0.49 -7.01
N PHE A 391 -7.76 -0.49 -7.40
CA PHE A 391 -6.48 -0.79 -6.79
C PHE A 391 -5.41 0.01 -7.54
N GLU A 392 -4.73 0.88 -6.83
CA GLU A 392 -3.73 1.80 -7.38
C GLU A 392 -2.44 1.62 -6.59
N ILE A 393 -1.29 1.77 -7.22
CA ILE A 393 -0.01 1.81 -6.51
C ILE A 393 0.71 3.11 -6.83
N SER A 394 1.47 3.63 -5.87
CA SER A 394 2.20 4.89 -6.02
C SER A 394 3.35 4.80 -7.04
N GLY A 395 3.07 4.27 -8.22
CA GLY A 395 3.84 4.46 -9.42
C GLY A 395 4.42 3.26 -10.14
N GLY A 396 4.46 2.05 -9.57
CA GLY A 396 5.14 0.93 -10.21
C GLY A 396 4.37 -0.40 -10.22
N ALA A 397 3.90 -0.87 -11.39
CA ALA A 397 3.39 -2.22 -11.56
C ALA A 397 4.07 -2.92 -12.75
N PRO A 398 4.15 -4.27 -12.76
CA PRO A 398 4.84 -4.98 -13.83
C PRO A 398 4.09 -4.84 -15.16
N PRO A 399 4.76 -4.50 -16.26
CA PRO A 399 4.16 -4.41 -17.59
C PRO A 399 3.39 -5.64 -18.05
N ALA A 400 3.74 -6.83 -17.57
CA ALA A 400 2.99 -8.06 -17.82
C ALA A 400 1.51 -7.94 -17.36
N HIS A 401 1.24 -7.14 -16.32
CA HIS A 401 -0.13 -6.86 -15.88
C HIS A 401 -0.90 -5.96 -16.85
N PHE A 402 -0.23 -5.18 -17.67
CA PHE A 402 -0.84 -4.34 -18.73
C PHE A 402 -0.90 -5.04 -20.09
N GLY A 403 -0.40 -6.28 -20.21
CA GLY A 403 -0.26 -6.99 -21.48
C GLY A 403 1.05 -6.68 -22.21
N GLY A 404 2.07 -6.17 -21.52
CA GLY A 404 3.43 -5.96 -22.01
C GLY A 404 3.87 -4.49 -22.06
N TRP A 405 5.16 -4.30 -22.33
CA TRP A 405 5.80 -2.98 -22.37
C TRP A 405 5.17 -1.96 -23.33
N LYS A 406 4.60 -2.41 -24.43
CA LYS A 406 3.88 -1.54 -25.39
C LYS A 406 2.67 -0.79 -24.78
N ASN A 407 2.17 -1.25 -23.66
CA ASN A 407 1.06 -0.64 -22.93
C ASN A 407 1.52 0.09 -21.66
N ALA A 408 2.82 0.05 -21.36
CA ALA A 408 3.40 0.77 -20.22
C ALA A 408 3.65 2.24 -20.58
N LYS A 409 3.22 3.12 -19.69
CA LYS A 409 3.38 4.56 -19.78
C LYS A 409 4.23 5.06 -18.62
N ILE A 410 5.27 5.79 -18.93
CA ILE A 410 6.21 6.31 -17.96
C ILE A 410 5.98 7.82 -17.84
N TYR A 411 5.29 8.22 -16.77
CA TYR A 411 5.05 9.60 -16.41
C TYR A 411 6.03 10.08 -15.36
N ARG A 412 6.21 11.38 -15.21
CA ARG A 412 6.91 11.91 -14.05
C ARG A 412 6.08 11.69 -12.79
N GLN A 413 6.71 11.24 -11.72
CA GLN A 413 6.08 11.19 -10.40
C GLN A 413 5.63 12.58 -9.92
N PRO A 414 4.48 12.69 -9.22
CA PRO A 414 3.97 13.95 -8.70
C PRO A 414 5.00 14.70 -7.86
N LYS A 415 5.31 15.94 -8.24
CA LYS A 415 6.39 16.74 -7.62
C LYS A 415 6.19 17.01 -6.12
N MET A 416 4.93 17.04 -5.66
CA MET A 416 4.63 17.25 -4.24
C MET A 416 5.17 16.12 -3.36
N TYR A 417 5.30 14.91 -3.89
CA TYR A 417 5.86 13.75 -3.22
C TYR A 417 7.32 13.48 -3.61
N PHE A 418 7.68 13.76 -4.87
CA PHE A 418 8.97 13.40 -5.47
C PHE A 418 9.67 14.61 -6.07
N PRO A 419 10.40 15.41 -5.26
CA PRO A 419 11.04 16.64 -5.73
C PRO A 419 12.10 16.39 -6.82
N LEU A 420 12.80 15.24 -6.78
CA LEU A 420 13.80 14.87 -7.79
C LEU A 420 13.20 14.11 -8.99
N GLY A 421 11.88 13.95 -9.05
CA GLY A 421 11.19 13.32 -10.15
C GLY A 421 11.40 11.80 -10.21
N GLY A 422 11.59 11.30 -11.40
CA GLY A 422 11.62 9.88 -11.75
C GLY A 422 10.36 9.44 -12.47
N GLY A 423 10.48 8.41 -13.29
CA GLY A 423 9.37 7.83 -14.03
C GLY A 423 8.58 6.83 -13.20
N THR A 424 7.27 6.78 -13.45
CA THR A 424 6.37 5.70 -13.01
C THR A 424 6.54 4.47 -13.91
N CYS A 425 5.88 3.35 -13.58
CA CYS A 425 5.61 2.26 -14.51
C CYS A 425 4.09 2.04 -14.54
N SER A 426 3.41 2.91 -15.30
CA SER A 426 1.96 3.06 -15.29
C SER A 426 1.27 2.29 -16.40
N GLY A 427 0.02 1.95 -16.18
CA GLY A 427 -0.88 1.30 -17.13
C GLY A 427 -2.18 0.87 -16.47
N VAL A 428 -3.11 0.38 -17.29
CA VAL A 428 -4.35 -0.22 -16.80
C VAL A 428 -4.19 -1.74 -16.84
N SER A 429 -4.43 -2.39 -15.71
CA SER A 429 -4.30 -3.83 -15.59
C SER A 429 -5.27 -4.55 -16.53
N LYS A 430 -4.76 -5.57 -17.25
CA LYS A 430 -5.55 -6.38 -18.20
C LYS A 430 -6.63 -7.17 -17.47
N PRO A 431 -7.75 -7.47 -18.12
CA PRO A 431 -8.80 -8.33 -17.55
C PRO A 431 -8.29 -9.73 -17.22
N GLY A 432 -8.85 -10.33 -16.17
CA GLY A 432 -8.57 -11.72 -15.81
C GLY A 432 -8.77 -12.03 -14.34
N VAL A 433 -8.87 -13.31 -14.04
CA VAL A 433 -8.97 -13.81 -12.67
C VAL A 433 -7.67 -13.56 -11.93
N ILE A 434 -7.78 -13.12 -10.69
CA ILE A 434 -6.64 -12.90 -9.79
C ILE A 434 -6.83 -13.66 -8.47
N THR A 435 -5.72 -14.02 -7.85
CA THR A 435 -5.67 -14.28 -6.42
C THR A 435 -5.12 -13.03 -5.74
N TRP A 436 -5.79 -12.59 -4.68
CA TRP A 436 -5.32 -11.48 -3.86
C TRP A 436 -4.98 -11.94 -2.47
N THR A 437 -4.06 -11.23 -1.81
CA THR A 437 -3.53 -11.63 -0.51
C THR A 437 -3.07 -10.42 0.30
N ARG A 438 -3.08 -10.57 1.65
CA ARG A 438 -2.43 -9.63 2.56
C ARG A 438 -1.89 -10.36 3.78
N PHE A 439 -0.57 -10.30 4.00
CA PHE A 439 0.07 -10.75 5.23
C PHE A 439 0.16 -9.59 6.23
N TYR A 440 -0.06 -9.86 7.51
CA TYR A 440 -0.09 -8.83 8.55
C TYR A 440 0.40 -9.37 9.90
N GLU A 441 0.70 -8.45 10.82
CA GLU A 441 0.89 -8.74 12.24
C GLU A 441 -0.14 -7.96 13.04
N GLN A 442 -0.92 -8.66 13.88
CA GLN A 442 -1.92 -8.09 14.76
C GLN A 442 -1.71 -8.63 16.17
N SER A 443 -1.60 -7.74 17.16
CA SER A 443 -1.45 -8.14 18.57
C SER A 443 -0.29 -9.13 18.82
N GLY A 444 0.79 -8.97 18.05
CA GLY A 444 1.98 -9.83 18.16
C GLY A 444 1.87 -11.18 17.43
N GLU A 445 0.74 -11.48 16.79
CA GLU A 445 0.56 -12.69 15.97
C GLU A 445 0.49 -12.35 14.49
N ILE A 446 1.06 -13.22 13.65
CA ILE A 446 0.98 -13.09 12.19
C ILE A 446 -0.33 -13.67 11.67
N GLY A 447 -0.80 -13.15 10.54
CA GLY A 447 -1.96 -13.67 9.85
C GLY A 447 -1.91 -13.37 8.34
N MET A 448 -2.77 -14.05 7.59
CA MET A 448 -2.92 -13.89 6.16
C MET A 448 -4.40 -13.76 5.80
N ASP A 449 -4.74 -12.74 5.04
CA ASP A 449 -6.02 -12.65 4.34
C ASP A 449 -5.79 -12.96 2.87
N CYS A 450 -6.70 -13.69 2.24
CA CYS A 450 -6.63 -14.01 0.82
C CYS A 450 -8.04 -14.26 0.25
N GLY A 451 -8.11 -14.29 -1.08
CA GLY A 451 -9.32 -14.58 -1.81
C GLY A 451 -9.09 -14.54 -3.32
N THR A 452 -10.14 -14.75 -4.06
CA THR A 452 -10.16 -14.58 -5.52
C THR A 452 -10.91 -13.31 -5.91
N GLY A 453 -10.60 -12.80 -7.08
CA GLY A 453 -11.27 -11.66 -7.68
C GLY A 453 -11.05 -11.65 -9.18
N GLU A 454 -11.55 -10.63 -9.82
CA GLU A 454 -11.40 -10.45 -11.26
C GLU A 454 -11.06 -8.99 -11.57
N VAL A 455 -10.02 -8.78 -12.36
CA VAL A 455 -9.79 -7.50 -13.02
C VAL A 455 -10.74 -7.40 -14.19
N LEU A 456 -11.59 -6.38 -14.21
CA LEU A 456 -12.62 -6.22 -15.23
C LEU A 456 -12.17 -5.33 -16.38
N ALA A 457 -12.61 -5.67 -17.60
CA ALA A 457 -12.57 -4.76 -18.74
C ALA A 457 -13.70 -3.76 -18.59
N LEU A 458 -13.37 -2.50 -18.36
CA LEU A 458 -14.34 -1.41 -18.33
C LEU A 458 -14.26 -0.59 -19.62
N PRO A 459 -15.35 0.07 -20.05
CA PRO A 459 -15.31 1.02 -21.17
C PRO A 459 -14.28 2.13 -20.93
N ASP A 460 -13.62 2.60 -21.98
CA ASP A 460 -12.57 3.63 -21.90
C ASP A 460 -13.03 4.89 -21.17
N ALA A 461 -14.30 5.30 -21.34
CA ALA A 461 -14.86 6.44 -20.64
C ALA A 461 -14.86 6.24 -19.11
N GLU A 462 -15.23 5.04 -18.64
CA GLU A 462 -15.25 4.68 -17.21
C GLU A 462 -13.82 4.59 -16.66
N VAL A 463 -12.90 3.96 -17.40
CA VAL A 463 -11.48 3.88 -17.01
C VAL A 463 -10.87 5.29 -16.87
N ASN A 464 -11.11 6.16 -17.86
CA ASN A 464 -10.60 7.52 -17.85
C ASN A 464 -11.19 8.36 -16.70
N ASP A 465 -12.47 8.16 -16.36
CA ASP A 465 -13.10 8.83 -15.21
C ASP A 465 -12.44 8.38 -13.89
N ARG A 466 -12.16 7.08 -13.72
CA ARG A 466 -11.47 6.53 -12.56
C ARG A 466 -10.04 7.05 -12.43
N LEU A 467 -9.27 7.10 -13.52
CA LEU A 467 -7.92 7.68 -13.55
C LEU A 467 -7.93 9.17 -13.19
N LYS A 468 -8.87 9.96 -13.73
CA LYS A 468 -8.98 11.38 -13.39
C LYS A 468 -9.38 11.64 -11.95
N LYS A 469 -10.13 10.71 -11.35
CA LYS A 469 -10.60 10.82 -9.97
C LYS A 469 -9.53 10.40 -8.96
N THR A 470 -8.55 9.60 -9.38
CA THR A 470 -7.42 9.14 -8.56
C THR A 470 -6.13 9.85 -8.96
N THR A 471 -5.02 9.15 -9.08
CA THR A 471 -3.73 9.72 -9.53
C THR A 471 -3.42 9.21 -10.93
N SER A 472 -3.66 10.04 -11.95
CA SER A 472 -3.64 9.64 -13.36
C SER A 472 -2.30 9.07 -13.86
N GLU A 473 -1.20 9.41 -13.18
CA GLU A 473 0.15 8.96 -13.49
C GLU A 473 0.47 7.56 -12.94
N TRP A 474 -0.41 7.02 -12.09
CA TRP A 474 -0.17 5.74 -11.42
C TRP A 474 -0.94 4.59 -12.06
N PRO A 475 -0.40 3.35 -12.00
CA PRO A 475 -1.08 2.19 -12.56
C PRO A 475 -2.30 1.80 -11.72
N ILE A 476 -3.36 1.37 -12.41
CA ILE A 476 -4.60 0.93 -11.76
C ILE A 476 -5.02 -0.47 -12.20
N ALA A 477 -5.72 -1.16 -11.29
CA ALA A 477 -6.51 -2.36 -11.58
C ALA A 477 -7.97 -2.12 -11.16
N ASN A 478 -8.92 -2.36 -12.06
CA ASN A 478 -10.34 -2.27 -11.79
C ASN A 478 -10.84 -3.65 -11.33
N VAL A 479 -10.97 -3.86 -10.02
CA VAL A 479 -11.14 -5.19 -9.43
C VAL A 479 -12.52 -5.37 -8.82
N HIS A 480 -13.18 -6.45 -9.19
CA HIS A 480 -14.35 -6.97 -8.49
C HIS A 480 -13.97 -8.17 -7.64
N ILE A 481 -14.38 -8.17 -6.36
CA ILE A 481 -14.22 -9.30 -5.45
C ILE A 481 -15.61 -9.68 -4.97
N PRO A 482 -16.18 -10.81 -5.44
CA PRO A 482 -17.51 -11.25 -5.04
C PRO A 482 -17.64 -11.40 -3.52
N GLY A 483 -18.71 -10.86 -2.93
CA GLY A 483 -18.95 -10.90 -1.48
C GLY A 483 -17.97 -10.10 -0.61
N TYR A 484 -17.08 -9.29 -1.22
CA TYR A 484 -16.11 -8.46 -0.52
C TYR A 484 -16.16 -7.01 -1.04
N ASP A 485 -17.34 -6.41 -0.84
CA ASP A 485 -17.64 -5.06 -1.28
C ASP A 485 -17.08 -3.99 -0.34
N ARG A 486 -17.45 -2.73 -0.54
CA ARG A 486 -16.93 -1.59 0.21
C ARG A 486 -16.92 -1.81 1.71
N ASP A 487 -18.07 -2.16 2.28
CA ASP A 487 -18.20 -2.18 3.74
C ASP A 487 -17.52 -3.40 4.37
N GLN A 488 -17.48 -4.54 3.67
CA GLN A 488 -16.77 -5.74 4.10
C GLN A 488 -15.26 -5.52 4.11
N LEU A 489 -14.70 -5.04 3.00
CA LEU A 489 -13.28 -4.76 2.89
C LEU A 489 -12.86 -3.69 3.90
N MET A 490 -13.56 -2.55 3.92
CA MET A 490 -13.22 -1.45 4.82
C MET A 490 -13.33 -1.81 6.29
N ALA A 491 -14.23 -2.73 6.66
CA ALA A 491 -14.41 -3.19 8.04
C ALA A 491 -13.36 -4.21 8.50
N SER A 492 -12.78 -4.98 7.59
CA SER A 492 -11.98 -6.16 7.92
C SER A 492 -10.55 -6.16 7.41
N HIS A 493 -10.24 -5.41 6.34
CA HIS A 493 -8.91 -5.43 5.73
C HIS A 493 -7.82 -4.87 6.66
N MET A 494 -6.70 -5.57 6.72
CA MET A 494 -5.66 -5.38 7.74
C MET A 494 -4.46 -4.57 7.23
N SER A 495 -4.64 -3.76 6.18
CA SER A 495 -3.62 -2.88 5.62
C SER A 495 -4.23 -1.86 4.66
N ASN A 496 -3.46 -0.84 4.26
CA ASN A 496 -3.72 -0.05 3.06
C ASN A 496 -3.40 -0.82 1.76
N HIS A 497 -2.49 -1.79 1.82
CA HIS A 497 -2.03 -2.56 0.67
C HIS A 497 -2.76 -3.89 0.51
N ILE A 498 -2.88 -4.32 -0.75
CA ILE A 498 -3.35 -5.62 -1.18
C ILE A 498 -2.41 -6.15 -2.29
N THR A 499 -1.99 -7.40 -2.18
CA THR A 499 -1.13 -8.04 -3.19
C THR A 499 -1.98 -8.79 -4.19
N ILE A 500 -1.66 -8.71 -5.48
CA ILE A 500 -2.34 -9.45 -6.53
C ILE A 500 -1.37 -10.19 -7.45
N GLY A 501 -1.85 -11.29 -8.02
CA GLY A 501 -1.23 -12.02 -9.13
C GLY A 501 -2.30 -12.66 -9.99
N TYR A 502 -2.04 -12.85 -11.27
CA TYR A 502 -3.00 -13.40 -12.23
C TYR A 502 -3.11 -14.92 -12.16
N GLY A 503 -4.33 -15.40 -12.05
CA GLY A 503 -4.71 -16.79 -11.96
C GLY A 503 -5.28 -17.18 -10.61
N ASN A 504 -6.08 -18.24 -10.58
CA ASN A 504 -6.61 -18.81 -9.35
C ASN A 504 -5.64 -19.85 -8.79
N ILE A 505 -5.00 -19.52 -7.67
CA ILE A 505 -4.11 -20.38 -6.90
C ILE A 505 -4.54 -20.48 -5.43
N LEU A 506 -5.81 -20.11 -5.13
CA LEU A 506 -6.26 -19.94 -3.75
C LEU A 506 -6.06 -21.20 -2.90
N GLU A 507 -6.43 -22.38 -3.40
CA GLU A 507 -6.29 -23.62 -2.63
C GLU A 507 -4.81 -23.95 -2.32
N GLU A 508 -3.93 -23.85 -3.31
CA GLU A 508 -2.49 -24.10 -3.11
C GLU A 508 -1.86 -23.06 -2.20
N PHE A 509 -2.31 -21.80 -2.29
CA PHE A 509 -1.83 -20.71 -1.44
C PHE A 509 -2.24 -20.95 0.02
N VAL A 510 -3.53 -21.22 0.26
CA VAL A 510 -4.07 -21.53 1.60
C VAL A 510 -3.38 -22.76 2.19
N ALA A 511 -3.25 -23.84 1.43
CA ALA A 511 -2.56 -25.06 1.87
C ALA A 511 -1.11 -24.76 2.27
N THR A 512 -0.41 -23.93 1.49
CA THR A 512 0.98 -23.52 1.80
C THR A 512 1.04 -22.73 3.10
N CYS A 513 0.15 -21.75 3.29
CA CYS A 513 0.08 -20.95 4.52
C CYS A 513 -0.17 -21.80 5.75
N LEU A 514 -1.14 -22.72 5.69
CA LEU A 514 -1.46 -23.65 6.80
C LEU A 514 -0.23 -24.50 7.18
N HIS A 515 0.49 -25.05 6.21
CA HIS A 515 1.69 -25.85 6.48
C HIS A 515 2.91 -25.01 6.92
N LEU A 516 2.91 -23.71 6.67
CA LEU A 516 3.88 -22.76 7.25
C LEU A 516 3.50 -22.30 8.66
N GLY A 517 2.32 -22.69 9.16
CA GLY A 517 1.81 -22.24 10.46
C GLY A 517 1.32 -20.79 10.44
N ILE A 518 0.85 -20.29 9.30
CA ILE A 518 0.30 -18.94 9.14
C ILE A 518 -1.23 -19.03 9.28
N PRO A 519 -1.85 -18.51 10.35
CA PRO A 519 -3.29 -18.37 10.44
C PRO A 519 -3.83 -17.62 9.24
N THR A 520 -4.77 -18.22 8.51
CA THR A 520 -5.23 -17.68 7.22
C THR A 520 -6.74 -17.55 7.23
N ARG A 521 -7.24 -16.40 6.74
CA ARG A 521 -8.66 -16.15 6.50
C ARG A 521 -8.90 -15.98 5.01
N VAL A 522 -9.97 -16.56 4.53
CA VAL A 522 -10.42 -16.42 3.14
C VAL A 522 -11.63 -15.50 3.12
N ALA A 523 -11.61 -14.52 2.23
CA ALA A 523 -12.68 -13.53 2.10
C ALA A 523 -13.35 -13.62 0.73
N GLY A 524 -14.66 -13.44 0.71
CA GLY A 524 -15.50 -13.47 -0.49
C GLY A 524 -16.75 -14.34 -0.33
N GLU A 525 -17.40 -14.63 -1.43
CA GLU A 525 -18.48 -15.65 -1.48
C GLU A 525 -17.86 -17.05 -1.39
N HIS A 526 -18.41 -17.88 -0.52
CA HIS A 526 -17.96 -19.27 -0.24
C HIS A 526 -19.05 -20.26 -0.54
#